data_0b26e856eba44e817b68b461c5f5a2e4
#
_entry.id   0b26e856eba44e817b68b461c5f5a2e4
#
_cell.length_a   1.000
_cell.length_b   1.000
_cell.length_c   1.000
_cell.angle_alpha   90.00
_cell.angle_beta   90.00
_cell.angle_gamma   90.00
#
_symmetry.space_group_name_H-M   'P 1'
#
loop_
_entity.id
_entity.type
_entity.pdbx_description
1 polymer ?
#
loop_
_entity_poly.entity_id
_entity_poly.type
_entity_poly.pdbx_seq_one_letter_code
_entity_poly.pdbx_strand_id
1 'polypeptide(L)'
;MAESKAKALQKELSYEYPHIAKVSPDQIEKAAEFANGYKNFLNKSKTEREVVKEVTSLLEANGYTVFDPKKSYKPGDKIYKVNRKKAVLASTIGTEPITEGIRINGAHIDSPRLDLRPNPMYEKSETAYFKTHYYGGIKKYQWATMPLSMHGVIFKKDGSFVELNVGENEEDPVFYISDLLPHLSKKQDKRTLEEGIKGEELNIFLGTLPFDDSDDIKDSVKLKTLEILNQMYGITERDFARAEIEFVPATKARDVGFDRSLLAGYGHDDRVCAYPAIIAEVEAKSPKYTTLTILADKEEIGSVGNTGLHSHFVYDYIEYLSQCFGADVKEVCEKSACLSSDVNAAFDPTFPDVYEPNNSAYLNKGCVLTKYTGARGKSGSSDASAEFMNKVISIMDEHNVHWQTGELGAIDAGGGGTIAQYVAMMNIDVVDLGVPVISMHSPYEVISKLDLYNTYLAFKAFYE
;
A
#
# COMPACT_ATOMS: atom_id res chain seq x y z
N MET A 1 12.39 -49.09 -11.24
CA MET A 1 13.83 -48.83 -11.06
C MET A 1 13.99 -48.15 -9.71
N ALA A 2 14.89 -48.59 -8.87
CA ALA A 2 15.17 -47.94 -7.59
C ALA A 2 15.71 -46.52 -7.83
N GLU A 3 15.29 -45.57 -7.02
CA GLU A 3 15.78 -44.22 -7.04
C GLU A 3 17.30 -44.18 -6.77
N SER A 4 18.07 -43.41 -7.55
CA SER A 4 19.52 -43.34 -7.33
C SER A 4 19.82 -42.65 -5.98
N LYS A 5 20.92 -43.05 -5.30
CA LYS A 5 21.35 -42.43 -4.04
C LYS A 5 21.49 -40.90 -4.16
N ALA A 6 21.95 -40.38 -5.31
CA ALA A 6 22.08 -38.96 -5.56
C ALA A 6 20.71 -38.25 -5.57
N LYS A 7 19.68 -38.85 -6.19
CA LYS A 7 18.32 -38.27 -6.20
C LYS A 7 17.69 -38.30 -4.81
N ALA A 8 17.89 -39.38 -4.05
CA ALA A 8 17.42 -39.46 -2.68
C ALA A 8 18.05 -38.36 -1.80
N LEU A 9 19.38 -38.19 -1.86
CA LEU A 9 20.09 -37.13 -1.13
C LEU A 9 19.70 -35.74 -1.58
N GLN A 10 19.50 -35.53 -2.88
CA GLN A 10 19.03 -34.21 -3.38
C GLN A 10 17.65 -33.88 -2.80
N LYS A 11 16.74 -34.83 -2.77
CA LYS A 11 15.40 -34.66 -2.20
C LYS A 11 15.42 -34.42 -0.69
N GLU A 12 16.36 -35.00 0.02
CA GLU A 12 16.52 -34.90 1.48
C GLU A 12 17.25 -33.60 1.89
N LEU A 13 18.29 -33.20 1.15
CA LEU A 13 19.24 -32.18 1.59
C LEU A 13 19.11 -30.84 0.82
N SER A 14 18.46 -30.81 -0.35
CA SER A 14 18.25 -29.60 -1.11
C SER A 14 16.79 -29.18 -1.05
N TYR A 15 16.56 -27.86 -1.21
CA TYR A 15 15.24 -27.25 -1.15
C TYR A 15 15.04 -26.30 -2.35
N GLU A 16 13.86 -26.36 -2.93
CA GLU A 16 13.40 -25.41 -3.94
C GLU A 16 11.96 -25.00 -3.61
N TYR A 17 11.67 -23.71 -3.63
CA TYR A 17 10.31 -23.23 -3.46
C TYR A 17 9.43 -23.72 -4.62
N PRO A 18 8.37 -24.53 -4.35
CA PRO A 18 7.57 -25.08 -5.42
C PRO A 18 6.68 -24.03 -6.07
N HIS A 19 6.32 -24.22 -7.31
CA HIS A 19 5.25 -23.44 -7.93
C HIS A 19 3.90 -23.90 -7.36
N ILE A 20 3.16 -23.02 -6.70
CA ILE A 20 1.94 -23.34 -5.95
C ILE A 20 0.92 -24.11 -6.78
N ALA A 21 0.63 -23.67 -8.01
CA ALA A 21 -0.34 -24.35 -8.89
C ALA A 21 0.02 -25.82 -9.20
N LYS A 22 1.30 -26.22 -9.02
CA LYS A 22 1.74 -27.63 -9.23
C LYS A 22 1.54 -28.49 -7.99
N VAL A 23 1.66 -27.91 -6.80
CA VAL A 23 1.61 -28.67 -5.53
C VAL A 23 0.29 -28.49 -4.79
N SER A 24 -0.41 -27.38 -5.01
CA SER A 24 -1.69 -27.05 -4.40
C SER A 24 -2.67 -26.49 -5.45
N PRO A 25 -3.06 -27.26 -6.46
CA PRO A 25 -3.92 -26.78 -7.55
C PRO A 25 -5.32 -26.34 -7.08
N ASP A 26 -5.77 -26.81 -5.93
CA ASP A 26 -7.02 -26.40 -5.28
C ASP A 26 -7.00 -24.92 -4.82
N GLN A 27 -5.82 -24.33 -4.66
CA GLN A 27 -5.70 -22.91 -4.32
C GLN A 27 -5.97 -21.98 -5.52
N ILE A 28 -5.95 -22.47 -6.76
CA ILE A 28 -6.13 -21.62 -7.96
C ILE A 28 -7.51 -20.92 -7.92
N GLU A 29 -8.58 -21.67 -7.67
CA GLU A 29 -9.94 -21.13 -7.61
C GLU A 29 -10.14 -20.23 -6.39
N LYS A 30 -9.65 -20.65 -5.22
CA LYS A 30 -9.71 -19.85 -3.98
C LYS A 30 -8.97 -18.52 -4.12
N ALA A 31 -7.79 -18.54 -4.74
CA ALA A 31 -7.02 -17.33 -5.02
C ALA A 31 -7.73 -16.40 -6.02
N ALA A 32 -8.38 -16.96 -7.03
CA ALA A 32 -9.15 -16.17 -7.99
C ALA A 32 -10.37 -15.50 -7.31
N GLU A 33 -11.07 -16.22 -6.44
CA GLU A 33 -12.20 -15.67 -5.66
C GLU A 33 -11.73 -14.57 -4.70
N PHE A 34 -10.69 -14.83 -3.91
CA PHE A 34 -10.11 -13.83 -3.00
C PHE A 34 -9.64 -12.58 -3.74
N ALA A 35 -8.98 -12.75 -4.89
CA ALA A 35 -8.53 -11.66 -5.73
C ALA A 35 -9.68 -10.82 -6.32
N ASN A 36 -10.89 -11.36 -6.48
CA ASN A 36 -12.05 -10.56 -6.90
C ASN A 36 -12.48 -9.57 -5.81
N GLY A 37 -12.46 -9.98 -4.54
CA GLY A 37 -12.68 -9.09 -3.40
C GLY A 37 -11.63 -7.97 -3.35
N TYR A 38 -10.35 -8.35 -3.47
CA TYR A 38 -9.24 -7.41 -3.51
C TYR A 38 -9.32 -6.43 -4.69
N LYS A 39 -9.66 -6.91 -5.89
CA LYS A 39 -9.86 -6.07 -7.08
C LYS A 39 -10.91 -4.97 -6.85
N ASN A 40 -12.03 -5.33 -6.21
CA ASN A 40 -13.08 -4.39 -5.86
C ASN A 40 -12.59 -3.36 -4.84
N PHE A 41 -11.87 -3.80 -3.81
CA PHE A 41 -11.24 -2.93 -2.82
C PHE A 41 -10.27 -1.95 -3.48
N LEU A 42 -9.35 -2.43 -4.30
CA LEU A 42 -8.34 -1.62 -5.00
C LEU A 42 -8.97 -0.54 -5.91
N ASN A 43 -10.07 -0.88 -6.59
CA ASN A 43 -10.78 0.07 -7.45
C ASN A 43 -11.55 1.15 -6.68
N LYS A 44 -11.90 0.91 -5.41
CA LYS A 44 -12.64 1.86 -4.57
C LYS A 44 -11.75 2.68 -3.65
N SER A 45 -10.52 2.26 -3.46
CA SER A 45 -9.61 2.76 -2.43
C SER A 45 -8.28 3.19 -3.05
N LYS A 46 -8.31 4.20 -3.91
CA LYS A 46 -7.11 4.68 -4.60
C LYS A 46 -6.25 5.61 -3.76
N THR A 47 -6.81 6.16 -2.67
CA THR A 47 -6.10 7.03 -1.73
C THR A 47 -6.21 6.47 -0.30
N GLU A 48 -5.32 6.87 0.58
CA GLU A 48 -5.34 6.44 1.99
C GLU A 48 -6.66 6.82 2.69
N ARG A 49 -7.28 7.95 2.33
CA ARG A 49 -8.58 8.36 2.88
C ARG A 49 -9.70 7.42 2.43
N GLU A 50 -9.67 6.98 1.18
CA GLU A 50 -10.65 6.04 0.65
C GLU A 50 -10.45 4.65 1.25
N VAL A 51 -9.20 4.19 1.45
CA VAL A 51 -8.88 2.97 2.19
C VAL A 51 -9.48 3.01 3.59
N VAL A 52 -9.24 4.10 4.34
CA VAL A 52 -9.80 4.27 5.69
C VAL A 52 -11.33 4.17 5.69
N LYS A 53 -11.99 4.76 4.70
CA LYS A 53 -13.44 4.74 4.55
C LYS A 53 -13.98 3.32 4.29
N GLU A 54 -13.38 2.60 3.32
CA GLU A 54 -13.79 1.22 2.98
C GLU A 54 -13.50 0.26 4.13
N VAL A 55 -12.32 0.36 4.76
CA VAL A 55 -11.92 -0.46 5.91
C VAL A 55 -12.83 -0.20 7.11
N THR A 56 -13.13 1.05 7.43
CA THR A 56 -14.04 1.38 8.53
C THR A 56 -15.42 0.79 8.30
N SER A 57 -15.97 0.91 7.09
CA SER A 57 -17.25 0.31 6.71
C SER A 57 -17.22 -1.22 6.84
N LEU A 58 -16.12 -1.87 6.43
CA LEU A 58 -15.93 -3.31 6.57
C LEU A 58 -15.89 -3.73 8.06
N LEU A 59 -15.13 -3.01 8.89
CA LEU A 59 -15.01 -3.27 10.32
C LEU A 59 -16.36 -3.14 11.02
N GLU A 60 -17.09 -2.06 10.79
CA GLU A 60 -18.43 -1.84 11.39
C GLU A 60 -19.43 -2.92 10.96
N ALA A 61 -19.42 -3.33 9.69
CA ALA A 61 -20.25 -4.43 9.18
C ALA A 61 -19.92 -5.79 9.84
N ASN A 62 -18.70 -5.95 10.41
CA ASN A 62 -18.24 -7.15 11.11
C ASN A 62 -18.27 -7.00 12.65
N GLY A 63 -18.97 -5.98 13.16
CA GLY A 63 -19.25 -5.82 14.58
C GLY A 63 -18.15 -5.11 15.38
N TYR A 64 -17.20 -4.47 14.71
CA TYR A 64 -16.21 -3.62 15.38
C TYR A 64 -16.85 -2.32 15.87
N THR A 65 -16.42 -1.87 17.03
CA THR A 65 -16.83 -0.59 17.62
C THR A 65 -15.63 0.32 17.83
N VAL A 66 -15.87 1.61 17.86
CA VAL A 66 -14.79 2.58 18.11
C VAL A 66 -14.17 2.33 19.48
N PHE A 67 -12.86 2.25 19.54
CA PHE A 67 -12.09 2.08 20.78
C PHE A 67 -12.32 3.24 21.74
N ASP A 68 -12.67 2.90 22.97
CA ASP A 68 -12.84 3.83 24.09
C ASP A 68 -11.94 3.41 25.27
N PRO A 69 -10.86 4.17 25.59
CA PRO A 69 -9.91 3.79 26.64
C PRO A 69 -10.51 3.78 28.06
N LYS A 70 -11.76 4.21 28.22
CA LYS A 70 -12.47 4.20 29.51
C LYS A 70 -13.35 2.95 29.70
N LYS A 71 -13.45 2.10 28.68
CA LYS A 71 -14.22 0.86 28.75
C LYS A 71 -13.36 -0.31 29.16
N SER A 72 -13.98 -1.30 29.77
CA SER A 72 -13.41 -2.63 29.97
C SER A 72 -13.75 -3.52 28.79
N TYR A 73 -12.81 -4.35 28.38
CA TYR A 73 -12.95 -5.27 27.26
C TYR A 73 -12.77 -6.72 27.72
N LYS A 74 -13.35 -7.65 26.98
CA LYS A 74 -13.31 -9.09 27.24
C LYS A 74 -12.93 -9.84 25.95
N PRO A 75 -12.48 -11.10 26.06
CA PRO A 75 -12.18 -11.93 24.91
C PRO A 75 -13.30 -11.93 23.87
N GLY A 76 -12.95 -11.73 22.60
CA GLY A 76 -13.84 -11.65 21.46
C GLY A 76 -14.41 -10.25 21.17
N ASP A 77 -14.19 -9.26 22.04
CA ASP A 77 -14.56 -7.87 21.73
C ASP A 77 -13.73 -7.34 20.55
N LYS A 78 -14.40 -6.65 19.64
CA LYS A 78 -13.86 -6.11 18.39
C LYS A 78 -13.87 -4.59 18.43
N ILE A 79 -12.70 -4.00 18.29
CA ILE A 79 -12.50 -2.55 18.43
C ILE A 79 -11.61 -1.99 17.32
N TYR A 80 -11.83 -0.74 16.95
CA TYR A 80 -10.98 -0.04 16.01
C TYR A 80 -10.78 1.43 16.37
N LYS A 81 -9.71 2.03 15.86
CA LYS A 81 -9.41 3.46 16.00
C LYS A 81 -8.96 4.02 14.67
N VAL A 82 -9.60 5.09 14.23
CA VAL A 82 -9.16 5.88 13.08
C VAL A 82 -8.25 7.00 13.54
N ASN A 83 -7.08 7.10 12.94
CA ASN A 83 -6.15 8.20 13.17
C ASN A 83 -6.25 9.21 12.02
N ARG A 84 -6.87 10.36 12.30
CA ARG A 84 -6.95 11.54 11.40
C ARG A 84 -7.48 11.24 9.98
N LYS A 85 -8.33 10.22 9.82
CA LYS A 85 -8.89 9.74 8.54
C LYS A 85 -7.82 9.26 7.53
N LYS A 86 -6.61 8.90 8.00
CA LYS A 86 -5.49 8.49 7.17
C LYS A 86 -4.79 7.21 7.61
N ALA A 87 -5.11 6.71 8.81
CA ALA A 87 -4.63 5.44 9.32
C ALA A 87 -5.70 4.77 10.15
N VAL A 88 -5.65 3.43 10.23
CA VAL A 88 -6.61 2.61 11.00
C VAL A 88 -5.85 1.60 11.84
N LEU A 89 -6.33 1.41 13.07
CA LEU A 89 -5.94 0.34 13.98
C LEU A 89 -7.18 -0.49 14.28
N ALA A 90 -7.11 -1.80 14.13
CA ALA A 90 -8.20 -2.72 14.45
C ALA A 90 -7.69 -3.87 15.32
N SER A 91 -8.46 -4.26 16.32
CA SER A 91 -8.09 -5.32 17.26
C SER A 91 -9.27 -6.19 17.62
N THR A 92 -9.02 -7.50 17.76
CA THR A 92 -9.92 -8.46 18.40
C THR A 92 -9.24 -8.96 19.67
N ILE A 93 -9.92 -8.82 20.81
CA ILE A 93 -9.38 -9.17 22.14
C ILE A 93 -9.21 -10.68 22.26
N GLY A 94 -8.01 -11.11 22.60
CA GLY A 94 -7.65 -12.52 22.75
C GLY A 94 -8.17 -13.17 24.02
N THR A 95 -8.04 -14.51 24.09
CA THR A 95 -8.39 -15.30 25.27
C THR A 95 -7.29 -15.33 26.32
N GLU A 96 -6.03 -15.20 25.91
CA GLU A 96 -4.91 -15.06 26.85
C GLU A 96 -4.81 -13.62 27.40
N PRO A 97 -4.23 -13.42 28.57
CA PRO A 97 -3.96 -12.09 29.10
C PRO A 97 -3.14 -11.26 28.12
N ILE A 98 -3.43 -9.95 28.03
CA ILE A 98 -2.70 -9.04 27.11
C ILE A 98 -1.19 -8.98 27.42
N THR A 99 -0.80 -9.29 28.66
CA THR A 99 0.61 -9.43 29.10
C THR A 99 1.34 -10.58 28.42
N GLU A 100 0.66 -11.48 27.72
CA GLU A 100 1.28 -12.49 26.84
C GLU A 100 1.58 -11.96 25.44
N GLY A 101 1.38 -10.66 25.23
CA GLY A 101 1.69 -9.92 24.00
C GLY A 101 0.55 -9.92 23.00
N ILE A 102 0.72 -9.07 21.98
CA ILE A 102 -0.22 -8.84 20.87
C ILE A 102 0.37 -9.46 19.60
N ARG A 103 -0.48 -10.00 18.73
CA ARG A 103 -0.08 -10.42 17.38
C ARG A 103 -0.47 -9.34 16.39
N ILE A 104 0.51 -8.82 15.66
CA ILE A 104 0.36 -7.62 14.85
C ILE A 104 0.59 -7.95 13.38
N ASN A 105 -0.36 -7.57 12.52
CA ASN A 105 -0.16 -7.49 11.08
C ASN A 105 -0.17 -6.01 10.67
N GLY A 106 0.93 -5.50 10.16
CA GLY A 106 1.08 -4.10 9.79
C GLY A 106 1.31 -3.93 8.29
N ALA A 107 0.65 -2.96 7.67
CA ALA A 107 0.82 -2.57 6.27
C ALA A 107 0.68 -1.05 6.12
N HIS A 108 1.15 -0.48 5.01
CA HIS A 108 0.81 0.89 4.69
C HIS A 108 -0.31 0.98 3.64
N ILE A 109 -0.91 2.17 3.50
CA ILE A 109 -2.07 2.39 2.66
C ILE A 109 -1.95 3.59 1.73
N ASP A 110 -0.89 4.38 1.87
CA ASP A 110 -0.48 5.37 0.89
C ASP A 110 0.25 4.69 -0.28
N SER A 111 0.33 5.35 -1.41
CA SER A 111 1.02 4.86 -2.63
C SER A 111 1.58 6.05 -3.39
N PRO A 112 2.62 5.85 -4.24
CA PRO A 112 3.16 6.91 -5.08
C PRO A 112 2.10 7.56 -5.98
N ARG A 113 2.10 8.88 -6.06
CA ARG A 113 1.07 9.68 -6.75
C ARG A 113 1.55 11.09 -7.08
N LEU A 114 0.63 11.91 -7.59
CA LEU A 114 0.87 13.33 -7.83
C LEU A 114 -0.04 14.17 -6.94
N ASP A 115 0.54 14.88 -5.97
CA ASP A 115 -0.19 15.79 -5.11
C ASP A 115 -0.35 17.18 -5.75
N LEU A 116 -1.48 17.80 -5.53
CA LEU A 116 -1.72 19.17 -5.95
C LEU A 116 -0.93 20.15 -5.06
N ARG A 117 -0.26 21.13 -5.67
CA ARG A 117 0.42 22.20 -4.92
C ARG A 117 -0.59 23.15 -4.26
N PRO A 118 -0.23 23.86 -3.17
CA PRO A 118 -1.14 24.78 -2.48
C PRO A 118 -1.66 25.95 -3.34
N ASN A 119 -0.90 26.39 -4.34
CA ASN A 119 -1.30 27.39 -5.33
C ASN A 119 -1.13 26.79 -6.73
N PRO A 120 -2.09 25.96 -7.17
CA PRO A 120 -1.85 25.07 -8.30
C PRO A 120 -2.21 25.67 -9.65
N MET A 121 -3.20 26.57 -9.70
CA MET A 121 -3.78 27.00 -10.97
C MET A 121 -2.96 28.06 -11.68
N TYR A 122 -2.76 27.84 -12.97
CA TYR A 122 -2.22 28.87 -13.87
C TYR A 122 -2.77 28.66 -15.29
N GLU A 123 -2.70 29.74 -16.08
CA GLU A 123 -2.98 29.70 -17.51
C GLU A 123 -1.72 30.04 -18.30
N LYS A 124 -1.51 29.38 -19.41
CA LYS A 124 -0.47 29.69 -20.37
C LYS A 124 -0.93 29.35 -21.78
N SER A 125 -0.81 30.31 -22.69
CA SER A 125 -1.23 30.14 -24.09
C SER A 125 -2.66 29.59 -24.21
N GLU A 126 -3.60 30.25 -23.53
CA GLU A 126 -5.03 29.90 -23.53
C GLU A 126 -5.33 28.46 -23.11
N THR A 127 -4.54 27.96 -22.20
CA THR A 127 -4.71 26.62 -21.60
C THR A 127 -4.53 26.70 -20.09
N ALA A 128 -5.51 26.20 -19.36
CA ALA A 128 -5.47 26.13 -17.90
C ALA A 128 -4.81 24.83 -17.43
N TYR A 129 -4.01 24.93 -16.38
CA TYR A 129 -3.27 23.83 -15.80
C TYR A 129 -3.32 23.82 -14.28
N PHE A 130 -3.12 22.61 -13.71
CA PHE A 130 -2.67 22.43 -12.33
C PHE A 130 -1.18 22.11 -12.26
N LYS A 131 -0.50 22.70 -11.26
CA LYS A 131 0.83 22.33 -10.82
C LYS A 131 0.77 21.22 -9.79
N THR A 132 1.58 20.18 -9.99
CA THR A 132 1.70 19.06 -9.04
C THR A 132 3.08 18.99 -8.39
N HIS A 133 3.15 18.19 -7.35
CA HIS A 133 4.37 17.66 -6.76
C HIS A 133 4.21 16.13 -6.64
N TYR A 134 5.16 15.37 -7.15
CA TYR A 134 5.09 13.92 -6.98
C TYR A 134 5.34 13.52 -5.52
N TYR A 135 4.69 12.44 -5.09
CA TYR A 135 4.74 11.83 -3.78
C TYR A 135 5.34 10.43 -3.93
N GLY A 136 6.33 10.09 -3.08
CA GLY A 136 7.05 8.82 -3.15
C GLY A 136 8.04 8.73 -4.32
N GLY A 137 8.61 7.55 -4.51
CA GLY A 137 9.64 7.28 -5.51
C GLY A 137 9.07 6.85 -6.85
N ILE A 138 8.86 7.76 -7.79
CA ILE A 138 8.30 7.45 -9.13
C ILE A 138 9.33 7.59 -10.26
N LYS A 139 9.15 6.80 -11.31
CA LYS A 139 9.70 7.09 -12.63
C LYS A 139 8.76 8.03 -13.37
N LYS A 140 9.07 9.32 -13.35
CA LYS A 140 8.19 10.40 -13.84
C LYS A 140 7.62 10.20 -15.24
N TYR A 141 8.42 9.61 -16.15
CA TYR A 141 8.00 9.36 -17.54
C TYR A 141 6.80 8.40 -17.65
N GLN A 142 6.60 7.51 -16.67
CA GLN A 142 5.48 6.57 -16.67
C GLN A 142 4.14 7.25 -16.41
N TRP A 143 4.14 8.46 -15.87
CA TRP A 143 2.93 9.20 -15.46
C TRP A 143 2.41 10.16 -16.52
N ALA A 144 3.16 10.37 -17.61
CA ALA A 144 2.70 11.13 -18.76
C ALA A 144 1.91 10.27 -19.74
N THR A 145 1.06 10.91 -20.53
CA THR A 145 0.27 10.31 -21.64
C THR A 145 -0.68 9.20 -21.19
N MET A 146 -1.16 9.27 -19.95
CA MET A 146 -2.14 8.32 -19.42
C MET A 146 -3.32 9.05 -18.77
N PRO A 147 -4.50 8.42 -18.70
CA PRO A 147 -5.64 9.01 -18.00
C PRO A 147 -5.41 8.99 -16.48
N LEU A 148 -5.64 10.15 -15.84
CA LEU A 148 -5.58 10.32 -14.40
C LEU A 148 -6.95 10.71 -13.87
N SER A 149 -7.26 10.29 -12.64
CA SER A 149 -8.41 10.70 -11.85
C SER A 149 -7.98 11.62 -10.71
N MET A 150 -8.87 12.48 -10.28
CA MET A 150 -8.67 13.46 -9.20
C MET A 150 -9.44 13.03 -7.97
N HIS A 151 -8.74 12.83 -6.86
CA HIS A 151 -9.32 12.45 -5.57
C HIS A 151 -8.91 13.43 -4.48
N GLY A 152 -9.63 13.44 -3.37
CA GLY A 152 -9.20 14.17 -2.18
C GLY A 152 -10.30 14.96 -1.50
N VAL A 153 -9.87 15.95 -0.72
CA VAL A 153 -10.75 16.80 0.08
C VAL A 153 -10.33 18.27 0.02
N ILE A 154 -11.30 19.12 -0.10
CA ILE A 154 -11.12 20.59 -0.02
C ILE A 154 -11.95 21.15 1.13
N PHE A 155 -11.32 21.90 2.04
CA PHE A 155 -12.01 22.68 3.06
C PHE A 155 -12.30 24.09 2.57
N LYS A 156 -13.54 24.55 2.76
CA LYS A 156 -13.95 25.90 2.45
C LYS A 156 -13.74 26.87 3.61
N LYS A 157 -13.83 28.16 3.33
CA LYS A 157 -13.61 29.22 4.34
C LYS A 157 -14.53 29.09 5.56
N ASP A 158 -15.74 28.58 5.39
CA ASP A 158 -16.72 28.39 6.46
C ASP A 158 -16.52 27.14 7.30
N GLY A 159 -15.46 26.34 7.01
CA GLY A 159 -15.14 25.08 7.69
C GLY A 159 -15.85 23.86 7.11
N SER A 160 -16.78 24.03 6.19
CA SER A 160 -17.34 22.92 5.41
C SER A 160 -16.29 22.33 4.47
N PHE A 161 -16.48 21.08 4.03
CA PHE A 161 -15.56 20.44 3.10
C PHE A 161 -16.32 19.72 1.98
N VAL A 162 -15.60 19.42 0.92
CA VAL A 162 -16.08 18.65 -0.23
C VAL A 162 -15.09 17.51 -0.45
N GLU A 163 -15.60 16.28 -0.59
CA GLU A 163 -14.82 15.14 -1.11
C GLU A 163 -14.86 15.18 -2.63
N LEU A 164 -13.70 14.99 -3.26
CA LEU A 164 -13.54 14.96 -4.70
C LEU A 164 -13.22 13.54 -5.14
N ASN A 165 -13.91 13.11 -6.18
CA ASN A 165 -13.64 11.86 -6.89
C ASN A 165 -14.14 12.04 -8.32
N VAL A 166 -13.22 12.35 -9.25
CA VAL A 166 -13.53 12.68 -10.65
C VAL A 166 -12.60 11.89 -11.57
N GLY A 167 -13.17 11.19 -12.52
CA GLY A 167 -12.43 10.36 -13.48
C GLY A 167 -12.54 8.86 -13.24
N GLU A 168 -13.37 8.44 -12.27
CA GLU A 168 -13.59 7.03 -11.95
C GLU A 168 -14.78 6.42 -12.71
N ASN A 169 -15.78 7.21 -13.07
CA ASN A 169 -16.90 6.77 -13.88
C ASN A 169 -16.60 7.02 -15.37
N GLU A 170 -17.21 6.24 -16.26
CA GLU A 170 -17.01 6.37 -17.71
C GLU A 170 -17.46 7.72 -18.27
N GLU A 171 -18.42 8.38 -17.61
CA GLU A 171 -18.94 9.69 -18.00
C GLU A 171 -18.13 10.87 -17.43
N ASP A 172 -17.23 10.61 -16.48
CA ASP A 172 -16.38 11.64 -15.90
C ASP A 172 -15.29 12.08 -16.89
N PRO A 173 -14.88 13.35 -16.87
CA PRO A 173 -13.65 13.75 -17.54
C PRO A 173 -12.44 13.12 -16.83
N VAL A 174 -11.42 12.77 -17.60
CA VAL A 174 -10.11 12.37 -17.07
C VAL A 174 -9.11 13.50 -17.21
N PHE A 175 -8.03 13.44 -16.46
CA PHE A 175 -6.94 14.40 -16.49
C PHE A 175 -5.72 13.82 -17.20
N TYR A 176 -4.81 14.68 -17.66
CA TYR A 176 -3.74 14.26 -18.56
C TYR A 176 -2.49 15.11 -18.39
N ILE A 177 -1.34 14.47 -18.48
CA ILE A 177 -0.03 15.14 -18.57
C ILE A 177 0.55 14.85 -19.95
N SER A 178 0.93 15.89 -20.68
CA SER A 178 1.51 15.75 -22.01
C SER A 178 2.96 15.32 -21.97
N ASP A 179 3.39 14.66 -23.04
CA ASP A 179 4.79 14.48 -23.40
C ASP A 179 5.04 14.96 -24.82
N LEU A 180 6.29 15.17 -25.18
CA LEU A 180 6.64 15.59 -26.53
C LEU A 180 6.45 14.46 -27.54
N LEU A 181 5.96 14.83 -28.72
CA LEU A 181 5.94 13.91 -29.85
C LEU A 181 7.39 13.63 -30.35
N PRO A 182 7.65 12.44 -30.94
CA PRO A 182 9.01 12.04 -31.37
C PRO A 182 9.70 13.03 -32.31
N HIS A 183 8.94 13.75 -33.14
CA HIS A 183 9.49 14.71 -34.08
C HIS A 183 10.06 15.99 -33.43
N LEU A 184 9.70 16.28 -32.18
CA LEU A 184 10.17 17.46 -31.42
C LEU A 184 11.04 17.07 -30.22
N SER A 185 11.24 15.78 -29.91
CA SER A 185 11.89 15.29 -28.69
C SER A 185 13.42 15.29 -28.71
N LYS A 186 14.09 15.64 -29.81
CA LYS A 186 15.56 15.56 -29.99
C LYS A 186 16.43 16.10 -28.84
N LYS A 187 15.94 17.09 -28.10
CA LYS A 187 16.64 17.61 -26.89
C LYS A 187 16.28 16.83 -25.66
N GLN A 188 15.02 16.39 -25.53
CA GLN A 188 14.53 15.57 -24.44
C GLN A 188 15.17 14.18 -24.47
N ASP A 189 15.34 13.56 -25.64
CA ASP A 189 15.97 12.25 -25.83
C ASP A 189 17.43 12.19 -25.35
N LYS A 190 18.07 13.35 -25.13
CA LYS A 190 19.44 13.47 -24.60
C LYS A 190 19.49 13.63 -23.09
N ARG A 191 18.33 13.76 -22.43
CA ARG A 191 18.24 13.78 -20.97
C ARG A 191 18.47 12.37 -20.43
N THR A 192 18.87 12.25 -19.16
CA THR A 192 18.84 10.95 -18.50
C THR A 192 17.40 10.46 -18.38
N LEU A 193 17.17 9.16 -18.20
CA LEU A 193 15.82 8.62 -18.03
C LEU A 193 15.09 9.28 -16.83
N GLU A 194 15.81 9.58 -15.76
CA GLU A 194 15.29 10.28 -14.59
C GLU A 194 14.83 11.71 -14.91
N GLU A 195 15.52 12.38 -15.83
CA GLU A 195 15.22 13.75 -16.27
C GLU A 195 14.35 13.81 -17.53
N GLY A 196 14.02 12.67 -18.13
CA GLY A 196 13.22 12.58 -19.35
C GLY A 196 11.97 13.45 -19.27
N ILE A 197 11.26 13.35 -18.16
CA ILE A 197 10.25 14.32 -17.71
C ILE A 197 10.71 14.86 -16.35
N LYS A 198 10.77 16.18 -16.20
CA LYS A 198 11.13 16.83 -14.93
C LYS A 198 9.91 16.97 -14.04
N GLY A 199 10.10 17.03 -12.71
CA GLY A 199 9.00 17.23 -11.77
C GLY A 199 8.17 18.49 -12.06
N GLU A 200 8.81 19.58 -12.50
CA GLU A 200 8.11 20.82 -12.91
C GLU A 200 7.36 20.71 -14.26
N GLU A 201 7.56 19.62 -15.01
CA GLU A 201 6.86 19.35 -16.26
C GLU A 201 5.61 18.47 -16.04
N LEU A 202 5.37 17.93 -14.83
CA LEU A 202 4.17 17.19 -14.45
C LEU A 202 2.98 18.12 -14.21
N ASN A 203 2.53 18.80 -15.28
CA ASN A 203 1.42 19.75 -15.24
C ASN A 203 0.17 19.10 -15.83
N ILE A 204 -0.94 19.20 -15.12
CA ILE A 204 -2.21 18.57 -15.49
C ILE A 204 -3.07 19.53 -16.27
N PHE A 205 -3.54 19.10 -17.43
CA PHE A 205 -4.49 19.87 -18.25
C PHE A 205 -5.86 19.97 -17.58
N LEU A 206 -6.45 21.18 -17.56
CA LEU A 206 -7.77 21.45 -17.02
C LEU A 206 -8.79 21.85 -18.08
N GLY A 207 -8.36 22.58 -19.10
CA GLY A 207 -9.25 23.03 -20.17
C GLY A 207 -8.63 24.09 -21.07
N THR A 208 -9.33 24.39 -22.15
CA THR A 208 -8.92 25.35 -23.20
C THR A 208 -10.05 26.29 -23.63
N LEU A 209 -11.25 26.14 -23.07
CA LEU A 209 -12.37 27.01 -23.41
C LEU A 209 -12.31 28.29 -22.55
N PRO A 210 -12.26 29.48 -23.18
CA PRO A 210 -12.27 30.74 -22.45
C PRO A 210 -13.63 31.02 -21.83
N PHE A 211 -13.68 31.95 -20.89
CA PHE A 211 -14.92 32.53 -20.43
C PHE A 211 -15.54 33.31 -21.58
N ASP A 212 -16.83 33.13 -21.81
CA ASP A 212 -17.55 33.80 -22.89
C ASP A 212 -18.07 35.15 -22.38
N ASP A 213 -17.21 36.17 -22.48
CA ASP A 213 -17.54 37.55 -22.12
C ASP A 213 -16.91 38.50 -23.14
N SER A 214 -17.54 39.67 -23.32
CA SER A 214 -17.05 40.74 -24.16
C SER A 214 -15.87 41.51 -23.56
N ASP A 215 -15.57 41.32 -22.28
CA ASP A 215 -14.49 41.99 -21.57
C ASP A 215 -13.14 41.29 -21.82
N ASP A 216 -12.08 42.05 -21.95
CA ASP A 216 -10.72 41.56 -22.06
C ASP A 216 -10.19 41.09 -20.68
N ILE A 217 -10.59 39.87 -20.31
CA ILE A 217 -10.24 39.26 -19.01
C ILE A 217 -8.96 38.50 -19.15
N LYS A 218 -7.97 38.83 -18.32
CA LYS A 218 -6.74 38.04 -18.19
C LYS A 218 -7.03 36.67 -17.63
N ASP A 219 -6.37 35.62 -18.19
CA ASP A 219 -6.50 34.23 -17.76
C ASP A 219 -7.96 33.72 -17.84
N SER A 220 -8.65 33.99 -18.96
CA SER A 220 -10.08 33.70 -19.17
C SER A 220 -10.41 32.18 -19.16
N VAL A 221 -9.51 31.33 -19.60
CA VAL A 221 -9.67 29.85 -19.54
C VAL A 221 -9.58 29.37 -18.11
N LYS A 222 -8.65 29.89 -17.33
CA LYS A 222 -8.55 29.61 -15.89
C LYS A 222 -9.80 30.04 -15.15
N LEU A 223 -10.32 31.25 -15.48
CA LEU A 223 -11.55 31.76 -14.89
C LEU A 223 -12.75 30.85 -15.22
N LYS A 224 -12.86 30.37 -16.46
CA LYS A 224 -13.90 29.41 -16.87
C LYS A 224 -13.81 28.10 -16.09
N THR A 225 -12.62 27.61 -15.91
CA THR A 225 -12.40 26.40 -15.09
C THR A 225 -12.80 26.63 -13.63
N LEU A 226 -12.46 27.79 -13.06
CA LEU A 226 -12.85 28.16 -11.69
C LEU A 226 -14.37 28.33 -11.57
N GLU A 227 -15.06 28.86 -12.58
CA GLU A 227 -16.52 28.93 -12.61
C GLU A 227 -17.14 27.54 -12.53
N ILE A 228 -16.65 26.58 -13.34
CA ILE A 228 -17.12 25.18 -13.34
C ILE A 228 -16.92 24.57 -11.95
N LEU A 229 -15.72 24.68 -11.38
CA LEU A 229 -15.42 24.15 -10.05
C LEU A 229 -16.27 24.81 -8.95
N ASN A 230 -16.55 26.11 -9.08
CA ASN A 230 -17.43 26.80 -8.15
C ASN A 230 -18.88 26.33 -8.26
N GLN A 231 -19.41 26.15 -9.48
CA GLN A 231 -20.76 25.64 -9.72
C GLN A 231 -20.93 24.21 -9.20
N MET A 232 -19.93 23.34 -9.41
CA MET A 232 -19.98 21.92 -8.98
C MET A 232 -19.80 21.77 -7.46
N TYR A 233 -18.86 22.51 -6.86
CA TYR A 233 -18.38 22.23 -5.51
C TYR A 233 -18.45 23.44 -4.56
N GLY A 234 -18.78 24.63 -5.06
CA GLY A 234 -18.81 25.86 -4.27
C GLY A 234 -17.44 26.29 -3.75
N ILE A 235 -16.36 25.94 -4.45
CA ILE A 235 -14.99 26.27 -4.08
C ILE A 235 -14.48 27.48 -4.87
N THR A 236 -13.49 28.15 -4.31
CA THR A 236 -12.74 29.24 -4.92
C THR A 236 -11.28 28.89 -5.06
N GLU A 237 -10.50 29.62 -5.85
CA GLU A 237 -9.06 29.37 -6.02
C GLU A 237 -8.31 29.35 -4.68
N ARG A 238 -8.72 30.19 -3.72
CA ARG A 238 -8.08 30.26 -2.40
C ARG A 238 -8.28 29.00 -1.55
N ASP A 239 -9.31 28.23 -1.83
CA ASP A 239 -9.62 27.02 -1.06
C ASP A 239 -8.62 25.88 -1.36
N PHE A 240 -7.92 25.90 -2.50
CA PHE A 240 -6.85 24.95 -2.80
C PHE A 240 -5.73 24.97 -1.75
N ALA A 241 -5.46 26.10 -1.10
CA ALA A 241 -4.49 26.17 0.01
C ALA A 241 -4.91 25.33 1.26
N ARG A 242 -6.14 24.82 1.28
CA ARG A 242 -6.71 23.99 2.36
C ARG A 242 -7.13 22.61 1.85
N ALA A 243 -6.57 22.19 0.74
CA ALA A 243 -6.92 20.95 0.09
C ALA A 243 -5.82 19.88 0.28
N GLU A 244 -6.25 18.64 0.27
CA GLU A 244 -5.43 17.49 -0.03
C GLU A 244 -6.04 16.85 -1.28
N ILE A 245 -5.42 17.06 -2.44
CA ILE A 245 -5.88 16.56 -3.73
C ILE A 245 -4.77 15.77 -4.38
N GLU A 246 -5.12 14.58 -4.82
CA GLU A 246 -4.24 13.58 -5.37
C GLU A 246 -4.71 13.22 -6.78
N PHE A 247 -3.77 13.12 -7.70
CA PHE A 247 -4.00 12.57 -9.04
C PHE A 247 -3.37 11.20 -9.12
N VAL A 248 -4.21 10.24 -9.46
CA VAL A 248 -3.86 8.82 -9.54
C VAL A 248 -4.33 8.24 -10.87
N PRO A 249 -3.83 7.06 -11.30
CA PRO A 249 -4.29 6.44 -12.54
C PRO A 249 -5.80 6.18 -12.54
N ALA A 250 -6.51 6.64 -13.57
CA ALA A 250 -7.95 6.40 -13.76
C ALA A 250 -8.26 4.94 -14.17
N THR A 251 -7.23 4.14 -14.43
CA THR A 251 -7.37 2.74 -14.84
C THR A 251 -7.93 1.86 -13.72
N LYS A 252 -8.76 0.89 -14.10
CA LYS A 252 -9.27 -0.13 -13.17
C LYS A 252 -8.30 -1.32 -13.10
N ALA A 253 -8.28 -2.00 -11.95
CA ALA A 253 -7.55 -3.24 -11.80
C ALA A 253 -8.13 -4.35 -12.71
N ARG A 254 -7.25 -5.10 -13.39
CA ARG A 254 -7.61 -6.12 -14.36
C ARG A 254 -6.74 -7.36 -14.26
N ASP A 255 -7.33 -8.49 -14.62
CA ASP A 255 -6.58 -9.73 -14.82
C ASP A 255 -5.59 -9.58 -15.97
N VAL A 256 -4.40 -10.17 -15.83
CA VAL A 256 -3.32 -10.16 -16.81
C VAL A 256 -2.99 -11.59 -17.23
N GLY A 257 -2.62 -11.74 -18.52
CA GLY A 257 -2.32 -13.02 -19.13
C GLY A 257 -3.56 -13.78 -19.61
N PHE A 258 -3.36 -14.72 -20.53
CA PHE A 258 -4.47 -15.52 -21.07
C PHE A 258 -5.10 -16.44 -20.01
N ASP A 259 -4.31 -16.89 -19.04
CA ASP A 259 -4.74 -17.74 -17.93
C ASP A 259 -5.34 -16.95 -16.76
N ARG A 260 -5.25 -15.61 -16.80
CA ARG A 260 -5.75 -14.71 -15.75
C ARG A 260 -5.18 -14.97 -14.36
N SER A 261 -3.98 -15.54 -14.28
CA SER A 261 -3.32 -15.85 -13.01
C SER A 261 -2.77 -14.61 -12.30
N LEU A 262 -2.53 -13.53 -13.06
CA LEU A 262 -2.01 -12.28 -12.58
C LEU A 262 -3.11 -11.21 -12.45
N LEU A 263 -2.85 -10.21 -11.62
CA LEU A 263 -3.69 -9.03 -11.44
C LEU A 263 -2.84 -7.78 -11.58
N ALA A 264 -3.25 -6.85 -12.43
CA ALA A 264 -2.63 -5.53 -12.54
C ALA A 264 -3.54 -4.45 -12.00
N GLY A 265 -2.95 -3.44 -11.37
CA GLY A 265 -3.66 -2.28 -10.81
C GLY A 265 -2.71 -1.23 -10.28
N TYR A 266 -3.25 -0.09 -9.91
CA TYR A 266 -2.53 0.98 -9.23
C TYR A 266 -2.55 0.76 -7.71
N GLY A 267 -1.37 0.88 -7.09
CA GLY A 267 -1.23 0.86 -5.64
C GLY A 267 -1.34 -0.54 -5.05
N HIS A 268 -0.82 -1.56 -5.73
CA HIS A 268 -0.53 -2.84 -5.08
C HIS A 268 0.42 -2.61 -3.91
N ASP A 269 1.36 -1.72 -4.06
CA ASP A 269 2.20 -1.20 -3.00
C ASP A 269 1.44 -0.15 -2.17
N ASP A 270 1.02 -0.42 -0.91
CA ASP A 270 1.05 -1.73 -0.24
C ASP A 270 -0.38 -2.23 0.10
N ARG A 271 -1.38 -1.81 -0.69
CA ARG A 271 -2.77 -2.27 -0.47
C ARG A 271 -2.92 -3.77 -0.69
N VAL A 272 -1.96 -4.41 -1.39
CA VAL A 272 -1.94 -5.85 -1.58
C VAL A 272 -1.64 -6.61 -0.29
N CYS A 273 -0.97 -5.99 0.68
CA CYS A 273 -0.79 -6.51 2.02
C CYS A 273 -1.88 -5.98 2.99
N ALA A 274 -2.31 -4.72 2.83
CA ALA A 274 -3.34 -4.12 3.67
C ALA A 274 -4.68 -4.85 3.60
N TYR A 275 -5.14 -5.23 2.40
CA TYR A 275 -6.40 -5.95 2.22
C TYR A 275 -6.40 -7.33 2.90
N PRO A 276 -5.44 -8.25 2.64
CA PRO A 276 -5.40 -9.53 3.33
C PRO A 276 -5.22 -9.39 4.86
N ALA A 277 -4.48 -8.40 5.34
CA ALA A 277 -4.33 -8.16 6.78
C ALA A 277 -5.68 -7.81 7.43
N ILE A 278 -6.46 -6.91 6.83
CA ILE A 278 -7.77 -6.55 7.39
C ILE A 278 -8.82 -7.66 7.24
N ILE A 279 -8.75 -8.48 6.19
CA ILE A 279 -9.63 -9.66 6.06
C ILE A 279 -9.30 -10.68 7.14
N ALA A 280 -8.02 -10.97 7.40
CA ALA A 280 -7.60 -11.85 8.48
C ALA A 280 -8.08 -11.34 9.85
N GLU A 281 -8.03 -10.02 10.08
CA GLU A 281 -8.53 -9.39 11.32
C GLU A 281 -10.04 -9.59 11.50
N VAL A 282 -10.86 -9.32 10.49
CA VAL A 282 -12.32 -9.45 10.61
C VAL A 282 -12.77 -10.91 10.77
N GLU A 283 -11.99 -11.86 10.30
CA GLU A 283 -12.22 -13.30 10.45
C GLU A 283 -11.77 -13.85 11.81
N ALA A 284 -10.92 -13.14 12.54
CA ALA A 284 -10.52 -13.52 13.90
C ALA A 284 -11.71 -13.42 14.86
N LYS A 285 -12.22 -14.58 15.31
CA LYS A 285 -13.43 -14.65 16.17
C LYS A 285 -13.11 -14.75 17.65
N SER A 286 -12.11 -15.51 18.00
CA SER A 286 -11.65 -15.73 19.38
C SER A 286 -10.17 -16.11 19.34
N PRO A 287 -9.31 -15.18 18.95
CA PRO A 287 -7.89 -15.48 18.82
C PRO A 287 -7.29 -15.81 20.20
N LYS A 288 -6.21 -16.58 20.21
CA LYS A 288 -5.49 -16.88 21.44
C LYS A 288 -4.90 -15.60 22.05
N TYR A 289 -4.17 -14.84 21.25
CA TYR A 289 -3.61 -13.56 21.64
C TYR A 289 -4.47 -12.42 21.10
N THR A 290 -4.47 -11.28 21.76
CA THR A 290 -5.08 -10.06 21.19
C THR A 290 -4.43 -9.76 19.84
N THR A 291 -5.23 -9.50 18.81
CA THR A 291 -4.75 -9.13 17.49
C THR A 291 -4.63 -7.61 17.36
N LEU A 292 -3.79 -7.16 16.44
CA LEU A 292 -3.74 -5.75 16.03
C LEU A 292 -3.40 -5.68 14.55
N THR A 293 -4.31 -5.17 13.74
CA THR A 293 -4.02 -4.77 12.37
C THR A 293 -3.69 -3.27 12.33
N ILE A 294 -2.54 -2.93 11.76
CA ILE A 294 -2.07 -1.55 11.56
C ILE A 294 -2.14 -1.23 10.08
N LEU A 295 -2.91 -0.22 9.71
CA LEU A 295 -2.91 0.35 8.37
C LEU A 295 -2.42 1.79 8.47
N ALA A 296 -1.16 2.01 8.09
CA ALA A 296 -0.44 3.27 8.29
C ALA A 296 -0.38 4.12 7.01
N ASP A 297 -0.18 5.41 7.17
CA ASP A 297 0.01 6.39 6.11
C ASP A 297 1.49 6.82 6.06
N LYS A 298 1.93 7.41 4.96
CA LYS A 298 3.23 8.09 4.79
C LYS A 298 4.46 7.18 4.74
N GLU A 299 4.29 5.87 4.52
CA GLU A 299 5.44 4.99 4.33
C GLU A 299 6.31 5.49 3.17
N GLU A 300 5.71 5.80 2.05
CA GLU A 300 6.34 6.21 0.78
C GLU A 300 7.18 7.50 0.86
N ILE A 301 7.02 8.25 1.93
CA ILE A 301 7.80 9.47 2.21
C ILE A 301 8.57 9.38 3.53
N GLY A 302 8.83 8.16 4.03
CA GLY A 302 9.67 7.87 5.18
C GLY A 302 8.95 7.82 6.52
N SER A 303 7.64 7.56 6.54
CA SER A 303 6.80 7.38 7.75
C SER A 303 6.78 8.56 8.72
N VAL A 304 7.29 9.73 8.32
CA VAL A 304 7.35 10.94 9.16
C VAL A 304 6.02 11.67 9.14
N GLY A 305 5.55 12.03 10.32
CA GLY A 305 4.27 12.74 10.51
C GLY A 305 3.32 11.96 11.41
N ASN A 306 2.23 12.61 11.83
CA ASN A 306 1.34 12.11 12.87
C ASN A 306 0.36 11.00 12.43
N THR A 307 0.44 10.55 11.20
CA THR A 307 -0.27 9.41 10.63
C THR A 307 0.66 8.29 10.15
N GLY A 308 1.97 8.60 10.07
CA GLY A 308 3.03 7.64 9.77
C GLY A 308 3.56 6.93 11.02
N LEU A 309 4.19 5.77 10.84
CA LEU A 309 4.64 4.92 11.94
C LEU A 309 5.81 5.47 12.75
N HIS A 310 6.50 6.49 12.26
CA HIS A 310 7.52 7.21 13.05
C HIS A 310 6.89 8.04 14.19
N SER A 311 5.57 8.23 14.21
CA SER A 311 4.86 8.87 15.31
C SER A 311 4.46 7.86 16.40
N HIS A 312 4.04 8.36 17.55
CA HIS A 312 3.67 7.53 18.69
C HIS A 312 2.26 6.90 18.60
N PHE A 313 1.49 7.12 17.51
CA PHE A 313 0.05 6.77 17.50
C PHE A 313 -0.24 5.28 17.72
N VAL A 314 0.66 4.38 17.27
CA VAL A 314 0.54 2.93 17.52
C VAL A 314 0.91 2.60 18.95
N TYR A 315 2.04 3.12 19.45
CA TYR A 315 2.46 2.94 20.84
C TYR A 315 1.40 3.47 21.82
N ASP A 316 0.86 4.67 21.57
CA ASP A 316 -0.21 5.26 22.38
C ASP A 316 -1.48 4.37 22.38
N TYR A 317 -1.80 3.74 21.25
CA TYR A 317 -2.94 2.80 21.19
C TYR A 317 -2.69 1.55 22.03
N ILE A 318 -1.50 0.94 21.90
CA ILE A 318 -1.11 -0.24 22.69
C ILE A 318 -1.10 0.12 24.19
N GLU A 319 -0.58 1.30 24.55
CA GLU A 319 -0.56 1.78 25.94
C GLU A 319 -1.98 1.92 26.52
N TYR A 320 -2.88 2.62 25.82
CA TYR A 320 -4.26 2.76 26.26
C TYR A 320 -4.98 1.41 26.33
N LEU A 321 -4.75 0.53 25.38
CA LEU A 321 -5.33 -0.82 25.41
C LEU A 321 -4.79 -1.63 26.59
N SER A 322 -3.50 -1.58 26.87
CA SER A 322 -2.86 -2.24 28.02
C SER A 322 -3.43 -1.73 29.35
N GLN A 323 -3.66 -0.41 29.47
CA GLN A 323 -4.28 0.20 30.63
C GLN A 323 -5.71 -0.30 30.91
N CYS A 324 -6.48 -0.62 29.85
CA CYS A 324 -7.83 -1.21 30.01
C CYS A 324 -7.79 -2.58 30.73
N PHE A 325 -6.63 -3.25 30.73
CA PHE A 325 -6.39 -4.54 31.39
C PHE A 325 -5.48 -4.42 32.62
N GLY A 326 -5.08 -3.21 33.00
CA GLY A 326 -4.16 -2.98 34.13
C GLY A 326 -2.72 -3.48 33.88
N ALA A 327 -2.32 -3.63 32.60
CA ALA A 327 -1.02 -4.10 32.18
C ALA A 327 -0.04 -2.94 31.91
N ASP A 328 1.27 -3.21 32.09
CA ASP A 328 2.33 -2.31 31.67
C ASP A 328 2.57 -2.48 30.16
N VAL A 329 2.53 -1.38 29.40
CA VAL A 329 2.76 -1.37 27.96
C VAL A 329 4.10 -1.97 27.56
N LYS A 330 5.13 -1.79 28.40
CA LYS A 330 6.48 -2.33 28.13
C LYS A 330 6.51 -3.84 28.16
N GLU A 331 5.82 -4.44 29.14
CA GLU A 331 5.66 -5.90 29.24
C GLU A 331 4.89 -6.44 28.03
N VAL A 332 3.82 -5.74 27.62
CA VAL A 332 3.02 -6.12 26.46
C VAL A 332 3.86 -6.06 25.16
N CYS A 333 4.58 -4.95 24.94
CA CYS A 333 5.43 -4.79 23.75
C CYS A 333 6.53 -5.87 23.66
N GLU A 334 7.24 -6.14 24.77
CA GLU A 334 8.33 -7.12 24.82
C GLU A 334 7.90 -8.55 24.42
N LYS A 335 6.63 -8.90 24.68
CA LYS A 335 6.07 -10.22 24.31
C LYS A 335 5.27 -10.20 23.01
N SER A 336 5.13 -9.03 22.41
CA SER A 336 4.41 -8.87 21.15
C SER A 336 5.25 -9.29 19.95
N ALA A 337 4.57 -9.62 18.87
CA ALA A 337 5.19 -10.05 17.63
C ALA A 337 4.45 -9.45 16.43
N CYS A 338 5.18 -9.06 15.39
CA CYS A 338 4.65 -8.37 14.22
C CYS A 338 5.13 -9.01 12.92
N LEU A 339 4.19 -9.25 12.01
CA LEU A 339 4.45 -9.33 10.59
C LEU A 339 4.29 -7.92 10.02
N SER A 340 5.41 -7.28 9.73
CA SER A 340 5.45 -5.99 9.05
C SER A 340 5.32 -6.25 7.57
N SER A 341 4.29 -5.72 6.95
CA SER A 341 4.05 -6.03 5.57
C SER A 341 4.42 -4.86 4.69
N ASP A 342 5.07 -5.22 3.62
CA ASP A 342 5.41 -4.38 2.49
C ASP A 342 5.70 -5.30 1.31
N VAL A 343 5.47 -4.82 0.10
CA VAL A 343 5.73 -5.59 -1.11
C VAL A 343 7.23 -5.91 -1.26
N ASN A 344 7.54 -6.99 -1.97
CA ASN A 344 8.91 -7.33 -2.35
C ASN A 344 9.03 -7.31 -3.86
N ALA A 345 10.22 -7.01 -4.41
CA ALA A 345 10.44 -7.02 -5.85
C ALA A 345 10.43 -8.45 -6.39
N ALA A 346 9.46 -8.80 -7.22
CA ALA A 346 9.48 -10.06 -7.94
C ALA A 346 10.59 -10.07 -8.98
N PHE A 347 11.31 -11.19 -9.08
CA PHE A 347 12.32 -11.38 -10.13
C PHE A 347 11.68 -11.19 -11.51
N ASP A 348 12.19 -10.21 -12.27
CA ASP A 348 11.78 -9.96 -13.64
C ASP A 348 12.86 -10.46 -14.60
N PRO A 349 12.61 -11.55 -15.36
CA PRO A 349 13.57 -12.10 -16.29
C PRO A 349 13.92 -11.16 -17.48
N THR A 350 13.18 -10.07 -17.65
CA THR A 350 13.48 -9.02 -18.63
C THR A 350 14.66 -8.16 -18.16
N PHE A 351 14.85 -8.02 -16.84
CA PHE A 351 15.89 -7.19 -16.23
C PHE A 351 16.71 -7.97 -15.19
N PRO A 352 17.35 -9.09 -15.55
CA PRO A 352 17.97 -10.00 -14.58
C PRO A 352 19.16 -9.39 -13.83
N ASP A 353 19.82 -8.40 -14.41
CA ASP A 353 21.10 -7.85 -13.91
C ASP A 353 21.00 -7.08 -12.59
N VAL A 354 19.77 -6.71 -12.17
CA VAL A 354 19.52 -5.99 -10.91
C VAL A 354 19.12 -6.92 -9.77
N TYR A 355 19.09 -8.21 -10.00
CA TYR A 355 18.67 -9.23 -9.02
C TYR A 355 19.82 -10.17 -8.66
N GLU A 356 19.76 -10.76 -7.46
CA GLU A 356 20.52 -11.96 -7.06
C GLU A 356 19.57 -13.15 -7.09
N PRO A 357 19.67 -14.06 -8.07
CA PRO A 357 18.63 -15.07 -8.32
C PRO A 357 18.33 -16.03 -7.16
N ASN A 358 19.31 -16.35 -6.30
CA ASN A 358 19.11 -17.28 -5.19
C ASN A 358 18.33 -16.65 -4.02
N ASN A 359 18.34 -15.31 -3.93
CA ASN A 359 17.70 -14.57 -2.85
C ASN A 359 16.60 -13.62 -3.35
N SER A 360 16.16 -13.79 -4.58
CA SER A 360 15.03 -13.03 -5.15
C SER A 360 13.71 -13.74 -4.91
N ALA A 361 12.64 -12.95 -4.76
CA ALA A 361 11.28 -13.48 -4.73
C ALA A 361 10.79 -13.79 -6.16
N TYR A 362 10.01 -14.85 -6.31
CA TYR A 362 9.44 -15.27 -7.59
C TYR A 362 7.92 -15.34 -7.50
N LEU A 363 7.24 -15.00 -8.59
CA LEU A 363 5.78 -15.14 -8.69
C LEU A 363 5.35 -16.61 -8.54
N ASN A 364 4.20 -16.81 -7.91
CA ASN A 364 3.58 -18.14 -7.68
C ASN A 364 4.36 -19.05 -6.73
N LYS A 365 5.17 -18.48 -5.85
CA LYS A 365 5.90 -19.22 -4.80
C LYS A 365 5.39 -18.92 -3.40
N GLY A 366 4.40 -18.05 -3.25
CA GLY A 366 3.79 -17.68 -1.98
C GLY A 366 4.25 -16.31 -1.45
N CYS A 367 3.86 -16.02 -0.22
CA CYS A 367 4.29 -14.81 0.45
C CYS A 367 5.81 -14.77 0.67
N VAL A 368 6.37 -13.59 0.74
CA VAL A 368 7.82 -13.40 0.85
C VAL A 368 8.18 -13.03 2.28
N LEU A 369 8.97 -13.85 2.94
CA LEU A 369 9.64 -13.51 4.20
C LEU A 369 10.95 -12.79 3.88
N THR A 370 11.03 -11.52 4.25
CA THR A 370 12.22 -10.70 4.08
C THR A 370 12.90 -10.51 5.44
N LYS A 371 13.95 -11.30 5.69
CA LYS A 371 14.65 -11.30 6.97
C LYS A 371 15.20 -9.92 7.34
N TYR A 372 15.62 -9.17 6.35
CA TYR A 372 16.09 -7.79 6.46
C TYR A 372 15.80 -7.03 5.17
N THR A 373 15.59 -5.73 5.32
CA THR A 373 15.48 -4.75 4.26
C THR A 373 16.65 -3.77 4.35
N GLY A 374 16.51 -2.56 3.87
CA GLY A 374 17.55 -1.54 3.95
C GLY A 374 18.48 -1.55 2.75
N ALA A 375 19.33 -0.53 2.69
CA ALA A 375 20.24 -0.33 1.56
C ALA A 375 21.70 -0.64 1.97
N ARG A 376 22.54 -0.99 1.02
CA ARG A 376 23.99 -1.25 1.22
C ARG A 376 24.22 -2.26 2.36
N GLY A 377 24.90 -1.84 3.45
CA GLY A 377 25.17 -2.68 4.61
C GLY A 377 23.97 -2.81 5.58
N LYS A 378 22.75 -3.03 5.08
CA LYS A 378 21.50 -3.15 5.85
C LYS A 378 21.13 -1.90 6.65
N SER A 379 21.51 -0.71 6.16
CA SER A 379 21.21 0.55 6.83
C SER A 379 19.71 0.85 6.78
N GLY A 380 19.12 1.22 7.93
CA GLY A 380 17.68 1.50 8.05
C GLY A 380 16.79 0.25 8.03
N SER A 381 17.35 -0.91 8.38
CA SER A 381 16.65 -2.19 8.40
C SER A 381 16.41 -2.71 9.82
N SER A 382 15.33 -3.46 10.01
CA SER A 382 15.17 -4.39 11.12
C SER A 382 15.62 -5.78 10.65
N ASP A 383 16.77 -6.25 11.12
CA ASP A 383 17.29 -7.60 10.81
C ASP A 383 16.68 -8.61 11.80
N ALA A 384 15.68 -9.37 11.36
CA ALA A 384 14.96 -10.31 12.22
C ALA A 384 15.90 -11.40 12.80
N SER A 385 15.70 -11.74 14.08
CA SER A 385 16.49 -12.81 14.74
C SER A 385 16.18 -14.17 14.14
N ALA A 386 17.12 -15.10 14.26
CA ALA A 386 16.92 -16.49 13.82
C ALA A 386 15.77 -17.18 14.59
N GLU A 387 15.62 -16.85 15.87
CA GLU A 387 14.56 -17.36 16.73
C GLU A 387 13.18 -16.92 16.24
N PHE A 388 13.04 -15.64 15.87
CA PHE A 388 11.76 -15.12 15.37
C PHE A 388 11.46 -15.61 13.95
N MET A 389 12.48 -15.69 13.08
CA MET A 389 12.35 -16.35 11.77
C MET A 389 11.84 -17.79 11.90
N ASN A 390 12.45 -18.59 12.82
CA ASN A 390 12.03 -19.97 13.07
C ASN A 390 10.56 -20.04 13.55
N LYS A 391 10.16 -19.15 14.45
CA LYS A 391 8.78 -19.09 14.94
C LYS A 391 7.78 -18.82 13.81
N VAL A 392 8.05 -17.83 12.96
CA VAL A 392 7.17 -17.48 11.85
C VAL A 392 7.13 -18.59 10.80
N ILE A 393 8.28 -19.15 10.41
CA ILE A 393 8.36 -20.26 9.47
C ILE A 393 7.58 -21.46 9.99
N SER A 394 7.72 -21.82 11.28
CA SER A 394 6.97 -22.93 11.87
C SER A 394 5.46 -22.71 11.79
N ILE A 395 4.97 -21.50 12.04
CA ILE A 395 3.55 -21.16 11.88
C ILE A 395 3.11 -21.35 10.43
N MET A 396 3.90 -20.89 9.45
CA MET A 396 3.55 -21.05 8.03
C MET A 396 3.48 -22.53 7.63
N ASP A 397 4.46 -23.33 8.05
CA ASP A 397 4.54 -24.75 7.74
C ASP A 397 3.39 -25.54 8.38
N GLU A 398 3.07 -25.28 9.66
CA GLU A 398 1.96 -25.91 10.39
C GLU A 398 0.59 -25.65 9.74
N HIS A 399 0.42 -24.47 9.14
CA HIS A 399 -0.83 -24.06 8.47
C HIS A 399 -0.81 -24.30 6.96
N ASN A 400 0.23 -24.94 6.42
CA ASN A 400 0.40 -25.21 4.99
C ASN A 400 0.33 -23.94 4.11
N VAL A 401 0.89 -22.86 4.61
CA VAL A 401 1.06 -21.62 3.86
C VAL A 401 2.28 -21.74 2.95
N HIS A 402 2.13 -21.42 1.68
CA HIS A 402 3.29 -21.34 0.78
C HIS A 402 4.01 -20.01 1.00
N TRP A 403 5.29 -20.11 1.28
CA TRP A 403 6.18 -18.98 1.53
C TRP A 403 7.53 -19.15 0.84
N GLN A 404 8.24 -18.07 0.67
CA GLN A 404 9.60 -18.00 0.16
C GLN A 404 10.38 -16.91 0.88
N THR A 405 11.71 -16.92 0.81
CA THR A 405 12.54 -15.79 1.22
C THR A 405 12.87 -14.92 0.00
N GLY A 406 13.05 -13.62 0.21
CA GLY A 406 13.45 -12.69 -0.84
C GLY A 406 14.15 -11.45 -0.29
N GLU A 407 15.01 -10.85 -1.11
CA GLU A 407 15.65 -9.56 -0.89
C GLU A 407 15.21 -8.57 -1.99
N LEU A 408 15.30 -7.29 -1.71
CA LEU A 408 14.95 -6.23 -2.67
C LEU A 408 16.12 -5.97 -3.63
N GLY A 409 16.27 -6.86 -4.63
CA GLY A 409 17.33 -6.76 -5.64
C GLY A 409 18.71 -7.22 -5.14
N ALA A 410 19.71 -7.06 -6.03
CA ALA A 410 21.11 -7.35 -5.71
C ALA A 410 21.68 -6.31 -4.73
N ILE A 411 22.65 -6.72 -3.91
CA ILE A 411 23.41 -5.81 -3.04
C ILE A 411 23.97 -4.65 -3.86
N ASP A 412 23.91 -3.44 -3.36
CA ASP A 412 24.30 -2.18 -4.02
C ASP A 412 23.40 -1.72 -5.18
N ALA A 413 22.48 -2.56 -5.68
CA ALA A 413 21.52 -2.19 -6.72
C ALA A 413 20.13 -1.87 -6.14
N GLY A 414 19.74 -2.54 -5.08
CA GLY A 414 18.44 -2.39 -4.42
C GLY A 414 18.54 -2.03 -2.94
N GLY A 415 17.40 -2.01 -2.28
CA GLY A 415 17.25 -1.77 -0.86
C GLY A 415 16.33 -0.58 -0.57
N GLY A 416 15.58 -0.69 0.51
CA GLY A 416 14.67 0.33 1.04
C GLY A 416 14.36 0.03 2.50
N GLY A 417 13.88 1.00 3.27
CA GLY A 417 13.32 0.78 4.59
C GLY A 417 11.86 0.37 4.46
N THR A 418 11.32 -0.21 5.51
CA THR A 418 9.90 -0.55 5.67
C THR A 418 9.41 -0.05 7.02
N ILE A 419 8.13 -0.23 7.30
CA ILE A 419 7.55 0.11 8.61
C ILE A 419 8.12 -0.74 9.75
N ALA A 420 8.78 -1.88 9.47
CA ALA A 420 9.35 -2.80 10.46
C ALA A 420 10.29 -2.11 11.47
N GLN A 421 11.15 -1.20 11.01
CA GLN A 421 12.08 -0.51 11.89
C GLN A 421 11.37 0.27 13.02
N TYR A 422 10.21 0.85 12.74
CA TYR A 422 9.45 1.63 13.74
C TYR A 422 8.72 0.73 14.73
N VAL A 423 8.30 -0.45 14.30
CA VAL A 423 7.73 -1.48 15.19
C VAL A 423 8.83 -2.06 16.08
N ALA A 424 10.01 -2.36 15.54
CA ALA A 424 11.16 -2.84 16.32
C ALA A 424 11.60 -1.83 17.39
N MET A 425 11.50 -0.53 17.11
CA MET A 425 11.82 0.53 18.10
C MET A 425 10.87 0.54 19.31
N MET A 426 9.73 -0.12 19.24
CA MET A 426 8.81 -0.34 20.38
C MET A 426 9.17 -1.60 21.20
N ASN A 427 10.31 -2.22 20.96
CA ASN A 427 10.76 -3.49 21.58
C ASN A 427 9.83 -4.68 21.25
N ILE A 428 9.36 -4.76 20.02
CA ILE A 428 8.49 -5.81 19.49
C ILE A 428 9.30 -6.67 18.51
N ASP A 429 9.18 -8.00 18.59
CA ASP A 429 9.73 -8.91 17.58
C ASP A 429 9.06 -8.66 16.22
N VAL A 430 9.84 -8.43 15.16
CA VAL A 430 9.31 -8.10 13.85
C VAL A 430 10.08 -8.77 12.71
N VAL A 431 9.36 -9.18 11.68
CA VAL A 431 9.90 -9.61 10.38
C VAL A 431 9.00 -9.08 9.27
N ASP A 432 9.61 -8.73 8.13
CA ASP A 432 8.85 -8.33 6.95
C ASP A 432 8.26 -9.55 6.24
N LEU A 433 6.97 -9.46 5.89
CA LEU A 433 6.25 -10.47 5.13
C LEU A 433 5.34 -9.78 4.11
N GLY A 434 5.52 -10.03 2.82
CA GLY A 434 4.73 -9.36 1.80
C GLY A 434 4.50 -10.14 0.51
N VAL A 435 4.03 -9.44 -0.50
CA VAL A 435 3.69 -9.99 -1.81
C VAL A 435 4.77 -9.61 -2.84
N PRO A 436 5.23 -10.56 -3.69
CA PRO A 436 6.14 -10.21 -4.78
C PRO A 436 5.40 -9.43 -5.88
N VAL A 437 5.92 -8.25 -6.23
CA VAL A 437 5.33 -7.31 -7.19
C VAL A 437 6.27 -7.04 -8.35
N ILE A 438 5.74 -7.03 -9.56
CA ILE A 438 6.42 -6.57 -10.78
C ILE A 438 6.08 -5.10 -11.02
N SER A 439 7.07 -4.29 -11.41
CA SER A 439 6.92 -2.87 -11.70
C SER A 439 6.43 -2.04 -10.51
N MET A 440 6.91 -2.35 -9.30
CA MET A 440 6.67 -1.58 -8.09
C MET A 440 6.81 -0.07 -8.34
N HIS A 441 5.95 0.75 -7.70
CA HIS A 441 5.86 2.21 -7.87
C HIS A 441 5.45 2.70 -9.27
N SER A 442 5.11 1.80 -10.19
CA SER A 442 4.54 2.22 -11.47
C SER A 442 3.06 2.56 -11.35
N PRO A 443 2.49 3.32 -12.31
CA PRO A 443 1.05 3.55 -12.36
C PRO A 443 0.20 2.28 -12.51
N TYR A 444 0.82 1.15 -12.85
CA TYR A 444 0.12 -0.11 -13.08
C TYR A 444 1.03 -1.29 -12.77
N GLU A 445 1.01 -1.74 -11.54
CA GLU A 445 1.82 -2.81 -10.97
C GLU A 445 1.16 -4.17 -11.19
N VAL A 446 1.92 -5.27 -11.08
CA VAL A 446 1.41 -6.62 -11.34
C VAL A 446 1.79 -7.58 -10.22
N ILE A 447 0.81 -8.37 -9.76
CA ILE A 447 0.98 -9.42 -8.75
C ILE A 447 0.41 -10.75 -9.21
N SER A 448 0.82 -11.84 -8.54
CA SER A 448 0.16 -13.14 -8.64
C SER A 448 -1.00 -13.25 -7.66
N LYS A 449 -2.14 -13.77 -8.11
CA LYS A 449 -3.29 -14.07 -7.26
C LYS A 449 -2.99 -15.14 -6.22
N LEU A 450 -2.13 -16.11 -6.55
CA LEU A 450 -1.70 -17.17 -5.63
C LEU A 450 -0.85 -16.62 -4.49
N ASP A 451 0.03 -15.65 -4.78
CA ASP A 451 0.89 -15.04 -3.77
C ASP A 451 0.07 -14.14 -2.83
N LEU A 452 -0.86 -13.35 -3.38
CA LEU A 452 -1.84 -12.59 -2.60
C LEU A 452 -2.63 -13.50 -1.63
N TYR A 453 -3.15 -14.64 -2.12
CA TYR A 453 -3.94 -15.56 -1.30
C TYR A 453 -3.10 -16.21 -0.19
N ASN A 454 -1.84 -16.59 -0.47
CA ASN A 454 -0.95 -17.13 0.55
C ASN A 454 -0.52 -16.08 1.58
N THR A 455 -0.43 -14.81 1.21
CA THR A 455 -0.22 -13.70 2.17
C THR A 455 -1.41 -13.58 3.13
N TYR A 456 -2.65 -13.71 2.61
CA TYR A 456 -3.83 -13.76 3.48
C TYR A 456 -3.78 -14.97 4.42
N LEU A 457 -3.43 -16.16 3.93
CA LEU A 457 -3.31 -17.35 4.76
C LEU A 457 -2.24 -17.17 5.85
N ALA A 458 -1.12 -16.50 5.52
CA ALA A 458 -0.05 -16.19 6.46
C ALA A 458 -0.54 -15.29 7.61
N PHE A 459 -1.22 -14.20 7.28
CA PHE A 459 -1.77 -13.29 8.29
C PHE A 459 -2.81 -13.95 9.19
N LYS A 460 -3.66 -14.79 8.59
CA LYS A 460 -4.64 -15.57 9.34
C LYS A 460 -3.98 -16.55 10.28
N ALA A 461 -3.01 -17.34 9.81
CA ALA A 461 -2.26 -18.29 10.62
C ALA A 461 -1.50 -17.61 11.78
N PHE A 462 -1.01 -16.39 11.57
CA PHE A 462 -0.30 -15.63 12.60
C PHE A 462 -1.25 -15.12 13.70
N TYR A 463 -2.53 -14.98 13.43
CA TYR A 463 -3.56 -14.59 14.39
C TYR A 463 -4.21 -15.77 15.12
N GLU A 464 -4.07 -16.99 14.63
CA GLU A 464 -4.55 -18.24 15.28
C GLU A 464 -3.59 -18.71 16.39
#